data_ec7fcc12df26f17718989647221dcc3a
#
_entry.id   ec7fcc12df26f17718989647221dcc3a
#
_cell.length_a   1.000
_cell.length_b   1.000
_cell.length_c   1.000
_cell.angle_alpha   90.00
_cell.angle_beta   90.00
_cell.angle_gamma   90.00
#
_symmetry.space_group_name_H-M   'P 1'
#
loop_
_entity.id
_entity.type
_entity.pdbx_description
1 polymer ?
#
loop_
_entity_poly.entity_id
_entity_poly.type
_entity_poly.pdbx_seq_one_letter_code
_entity_poly.pdbx_strand_id
1 'polypeptide(L)'
;MTSKQWLNSKGKPVSFEEIMKDVEKENAQIHVGSDSHLIGGKWLFATALCVYVPGNGGTFYYKREKFLRDEFKTLYDRIMKETTLSILAAEEVKEVAFTDYENASVEIVIHADVAICDTESAKYHAIVKGFVSSMGYDILTKPNAWASSSVADKVSR
;
A
#
# COMPACT_ATOMS: atom_id res chain seq x y z
N MET A 1 -17.91 -0.22 9.99
CA MET A 1 -17.44 -1.52 9.55
C MET A 1 -16.60 -1.37 8.29
N THR A 2 -15.38 -1.85 8.34
CA THR A 2 -14.44 -1.70 7.23
C THR A 2 -14.67 -2.76 6.18
N SER A 3 -14.72 -2.33 4.92
CA SER A 3 -14.74 -3.28 3.81
C SER A 3 -13.33 -3.81 3.62
N LYS A 4 -13.12 -5.09 3.92
CA LYS A 4 -11.85 -5.77 3.65
C LYS A 4 -11.80 -6.35 2.25
N GLN A 5 -12.77 -5.99 1.42
CA GLN A 5 -12.88 -6.47 0.05
C GLN A 5 -11.91 -5.72 -0.86
N TRP A 6 -11.11 -6.47 -1.61
CA TRP A 6 -10.31 -5.88 -2.67
C TRP A 6 -11.19 -5.49 -3.86
N LEU A 7 -10.88 -4.36 -4.46
CA LEU A 7 -11.57 -3.83 -5.64
C LEU A 7 -10.56 -3.67 -6.77
N ASN A 8 -11.03 -3.84 -8.01
CA ASN A 8 -10.19 -3.53 -9.17
C ASN A 8 -10.21 -2.03 -9.48
N SER A 9 -9.48 -1.62 -10.51
CA SER A 9 -9.38 -0.19 -10.88
C SER A 9 -10.72 0.45 -11.27
N LYS A 10 -11.71 -0.36 -11.59
CA LYS A 10 -13.06 0.09 -11.92
C LYS A 10 -14.00 0.10 -10.70
N GLY A 11 -13.48 -0.22 -9.52
CA GLY A 11 -14.24 -0.28 -8.28
C GLY A 11 -15.09 -1.53 -8.10
N LYS A 12 -14.85 -2.58 -8.88
CA LYS A 12 -15.58 -3.83 -8.77
C LYS A 12 -14.86 -4.82 -7.86
N PRO A 13 -15.58 -5.59 -7.05
CA PRO A 13 -14.99 -6.60 -6.19
C PRO A 13 -14.20 -7.64 -6.97
N VAL A 14 -13.04 -8.01 -6.44
CA VAL A 14 -12.20 -9.09 -6.97
C VAL A 14 -11.77 -10.00 -5.83
N SER A 15 -11.57 -11.28 -6.14
CA SER A 15 -10.99 -12.21 -5.17
C SER A 15 -9.48 -12.03 -5.10
N PHE A 16 -8.91 -12.41 -3.97
CA PHE A 16 -7.45 -12.37 -3.84
C PHE A 16 -6.78 -13.35 -4.82
N GLU A 17 -7.44 -14.44 -5.17
CA GLU A 17 -6.96 -15.38 -6.19
C GLU A 17 -6.79 -14.72 -7.55
N GLU A 18 -7.72 -13.84 -7.95
CA GLU A 18 -7.60 -13.08 -9.19
C GLU A 18 -6.41 -12.13 -9.16
N ILE A 19 -6.20 -11.48 -8.03
CA ILE A 19 -5.04 -10.60 -7.84
C ILE A 19 -3.74 -11.40 -7.98
N MET A 20 -3.68 -12.56 -7.37
CA MET A 20 -2.49 -13.40 -7.38
C MET A 20 -2.12 -13.88 -8.78
N LYS A 21 -3.07 -14.04 -9.69
CA LYS A 21 -2.78 -14.37 -11.08
C LYS A 21 -1.90 -13.31 -11.75
N ASP A 22 -2.13 -12.03 -11.43
CA ASP A 22 -1.27 -10.96 -11.93
C ASP A 22 0.06 -10.92 -11.20
N VAL A 23 0.07 -11.13 -9.89
CA VAL A 23 1.28 -11.14 -9.07
C VAL A 23 2.26 -12.24 -9.52
N GLU A 24 1.74 -13.37 -9.94
CA GLU A 24 2.53 -14.53 -10.36
C GLU A 24 3.08 -14.45 -11.80
N LYS A 25 2.77 -13.38 -12.52
CA LYS A 25 3.32 -13.18 -13.87
C LYS A 25 4.84 -13.01 -13.80
N GLU A 26 5.51 -13.51 -14.82
CA GLU A 26 6.96 -13.41 -14.93
C GLU A 26 7.39 -11.93 -14.90
N ASN A 27 8.41 -11.64 -14.09
CA ASN A 27 8.95 -10.29 -13.88
C ASN A 27 7.98 -9.27 -13.27
N ALA A 28 6.90 -9.72 -12.63
CA ALA A 28 6.00 -8.80 -11.96
C ALA A 28 6.68 -8.15 -10.76
N GLN A 29 6.51 -6.84 -10.64
CA GLN A 29 6.93 -6.05 -9.49
C GLN A 29 5.70 -5.61 -8.74
N ILE A 30 5.71 -5.77 -7.44
CA ILE A 30 4.58 -5.40 -6.59
C ILE A 30 4.93 -4.13 -5.83
N HIS A 31 4.10 -3.12 -5.96
CA HIS A 31 4.26 -1.86 -5.24
C HIS A 31 3.01 -1.62 -4.41
N VAL A 32 3.20 -1.39 -3.12
CA VAL A 32 2.08 -1.21 -2.19
C VAL A 32 2.21 0.13 -1.50
N GLY A 33 1.15 0.90 -1.51
CA GLY A 33 1.11 2.18 -0.83
C GLY A 33 -0.26 2.48 -0.26
N SER A 34 -0.31 3.32 0.75
CA SER A 34 -1.55 3.73 1.39
C SER A 34 -1.61 5.25 1.51
N ASP A 35 -2.81 5.78 1.56
CA ASP A 35 -3.06 7.19 1.79
C ASP A 35 -4.38 7.35 2.54
N SER A 36 -4.58 8.49 3.20
CA SER A 36 -5.77 8.73 3.99
C SER A 36 -6.29 10.15 3.84
N HIS A 37 -7.62 10.28 3.88
CA HIS A 37 -8.29 11.58 3.84
C HIS A 37 -9.44 11.60 4.83
N LEU A 38 -9.68 12.77 5.41
CA LEU A 38 -10.83 12.98 6.30
C LEU A 38 -12.06 13.27 5.44
N ILE A 39 -13.04 12.39 5.51
CA ILE A 39 -14.28 12.48 4.73
C ILE A 39 -15.46 12.23 5.66
N GLY A 40 -16.37 13.21 5.75
CA GLY A 40 -17.57 13.09 6.57
C GLY A 40 -17.29 12.80 8.04
N GLY A 41 -16.24 13.37 8.60
CA GLY A 41 -15.86 13.18 10.00
C GLY A 41 -15.18 11.86 10.31
N LYS A 42 -14.83 11.09 9.30
CA LYS A 42 -14.11 9.83 9.44
C LYS A 42 -12.87 9.83 8.56
N TRP A 43 -11.83 9.14 9.01
CA TRP A 43 -10.65 8.91 8.19
C TRP A 43 -10.90 7.74 7.26
N LEU A 44 -10.78 7.98 5.96
CA LEU A 44 -10.81 6.93 4.94
C LEU A 44 -9.37 6.63 4.54
N PHE A 45 -8.95 5.41 4.81
CA PHE A 45 -7.64 4.89 4.40
C PHE A 45 -7.82 4.00 3.19
N ALA A 46 -7.05 4.26 2.14
CA ALA A 46 -6.99 3.39 0.97
C ALA A 46 -5.62 2.74 0.89
N THR A 47 -5.59 1.46 0.61
CA THR A 47 -4.36 0.72 0.35
C THR A 47 -4.40 0.25 -1.10
N ALA A 48 -3.41 0.64 -1.88
CA ALA A 48 -3.28 0.26 -3.28
C ALA A 48 -2.19 -0.81 -3.43
N LEU A 49 -2.52 -1.87 -4.15
CA LEU A 49 -1.61 -2.92 -4.55
C LEU A 49 -1.45 -2.82 -6.06
N CYS A 50 -0.27 -2.43 -6.49
CA CYS A 50 0.02 -2.20 -7.90
C CYS A 50 0.91 -3.31 -8.41
N VAL A 51 0.50 -3.93 -9.52
CA VAL A 51 1.29 -4.97 -10.20
C VAL A 51 1.82 -4.37 -11.48
N TYR A 52 3.12 -4.26 -11.57
CA TYR A 52 3.81 -3.71 -12.74
C TYR A 52 4.66 -4.78 -13.40
N VAL A 53 4.44 -5.00 -14.69
CA VAL A 53 5.24 -5.92 -15.50
C VAL A 53 5.98 -5.07 -16.52
N PRO A 54 7.32 -4.91 -16.40
CA PRO A 54 8.08 -4.10 -17.33
C PRO A 54 7.83 -4.50 -18.78
N GLY A 55 7.50 -3.51 -19.63
CA GLY A 55 7.15 -3.71 -21.03
C GLY A 55 5.69 -4.06 -21.30
N ASN A 56 4.93 -4.45 -20.28
CA ASN A 56 3.52 -4.84 -20.43
C ASN A 56 2.54 -3.95 -19.63
N GLY A 57 3.08 -2.90 -18.98
CA GLY A 57 2.27 -1.97 -18.21
C GLY A 57 1.93 -2.44 -16.80
N GLY A 58 0.94 -1.82 -16.21
CA GLY A 58 0.56 -2.09 -14.83
C GLY A 58 -0.93 -2.11 -14.62
N THR A 59 -1.33 -2.73 -13.54
CA THR A 59 -2.70 -2.69 -13.05
C THR A 59 -2.66 -2.47 -11.55
N PHE A 60 -3.77 -2.06 -10.96
CA PHE A 60 -3.83 -1.91 -9.53
C PHE A 60 -5.16 -2.42 -8.96
N TYR A 61 -5.08 -2.79 -7.71
CA TYR A 61 -6.20 -3.18 -6.87
C TYR A 61 -6.15 -2.34 -5.62
N TYR A 62 -7.28 -2.14 -4.97
CA TYR A 62 -7.28 -1.35 -3.75
C TYR A 62 -8.36 -1.83 -2.80
N LYS A 63 -8.20 -1.48 -1.53
CA LYS A 63 -9.24 -1.63 -0.53
C LYS A 63 -9.26 -0.39 0.36
N ARG A 64 -10.42 -0.12 0.94
CA ARG A 64 -10.65 1.06 1.77
C ARG A 64 -11.16 0.66 3.13
N GLU A 65 -10.69 1.36 4.14
CA GLU A 65 -11.16 1.20 5.52
C GLU A 65 -11.45 2.56 6.11
N LYS A 66 -12.54 2.64 6.87
CA LYS A 66 -12.91 3.87 7.58
C LYS A 66 -12.66 3.72 9.06
N PHE A 67 -12.14 4.78 9.67
CA PHE A 67 -11.86 4.86 11.10
C PHE A 67 -12.44 6.12 11.68
N LEU A 68 -12.75 6.10 12.96
CA LEU A 68 -13.23 7.28 13.67
C LEU A 68 -12.14 8.34 13.70
N ARG A 69 -12.57 9.62 13.60
CA ARG A 69 -11.65 10.75 13.59
C ARG A 69 -10.69 10.76 14.78
N ASP A 70 -11.21 10.43 15.96
CA ASP A 70 -10.45 10.52 17.21
C ASP A 70 -9.37 9.43 17.38
N GLU A 71 -9.38 8.42 16.51
CA GLU A 71 -8.34 7.38 16.54
C GLU A 71 -7.00 7.89 16.03
N PHE A 72 -6.99 8.99 15.25
CA PHE A 72 -5.77 9.55 14.66
C PHE A 72 -5.68 11.04 14.99
N LYS A 73 -4.99 11.37 16.05
CA LYS A 73 -4.88 12.74 16.54
C LYS A 73 -3.74 13.52 15.92
N THR A 74 -2.74 12.82 15.37
CA THR A 74 -1.55 13.45 14.81
C THR A 74 -1.27 12.92 13.40
N LEU A 75 -0.46 13.67 12.65
CA LEU A 75 0.04 13.21 11.37
C LEU A 75 0.84 11.92 11.52
N TYR A 76 1.61 11.79 12.60
CA TYR A 76 2.37 10.59 12.90
C TYR A 76 1.46 9.35 12.99
N ASP A 77 0.33 9.47 13.70
CA ASP A 77 -0.62 8.36 13.84
C ASP A 77 -1.11 7.87 12.49
N ARG A 78 -1.43 8.81 11.58
CA ARG A 78 -1.90 8.47 10.24
C ARG A 78 -0.80 7.85 9.38
N ILE A 79 0.39 8.42 9.40
CA ILE A 79 1.53 7.90 8.66
C ILE A 79 1.85 6.45 9.08
N MET A 80 1.87 6.21 10.38
CA MET A 80 2.13 4.86 10.91
C MET A 80 1.02 3.89 10.54
N LYS A 81 -0.23 4.33 10.54
CA LYS A 81 -1.35 3.48 10.10
C LYS A 81 -1.29 3.18 8.61
N GLU A 82 -1.02 4.18 7.78
CA GLU A 82 -0.84 4.00 6.34
C GLU A 82 0.27 2.98 6.07
N THR A 83 1.40 3.13 6.74
CA THR A 83 2.53 2.23 6.59
C THR A 83 2.18 0.80 7.03
N THR A 84 1.50 0.67 8.15
CA THR A 84 1.06 -0.63 8.67
C THR A 84 0.10 -1.32 7.70
N LEU A 85 -0.85 -0.60 7.14
CA LEU A 85 -1.80 -1.16 6.17
C LEU A 85 -1.08 -1.64 4.90
N SER A 86 -0.09 -0.90 4.45
CA SER A 86 0.73 -1.30 3.29
C SER A 86 1.51 -2.57 3.59
N ILE A 87 2.13 -2.66 4.76
CA ILE A 87 2.87 -3.86 5.17
C ILE A 87 1.93 -5.07 5.29
N LEU A 88 0.74 -4.89 5.86
CA LEU A 88 -0.23 -5.98 5.97
C LEU A 88 -0.66 -6.51 4.60
N ALA A 89 -0.86 -5.62 3.63
CA ALA A 89 -1.17 -6.03 2.26
C ALA A 89 -0.02 -6.80 1.61
N ALA A 90 1.22 -6.35 1.84
CA ALA A 90 2.41 -7.04 1.35
C ALA A 90 2.56 -8.43 1.98
N GLU A 91 2.29 -8.56 3.29
CA GLU A 91 2.32 -9.84 3.98
C GLU A 91 1.27 -10.81 3.43
N GLU A 92 0.08 -10.31 3.10
CA GLU A 92 -0.99 -11.10 2.50
C GLU A 92 -0.53 -11.70 1.15
N VAL A 93 0.15 -10.90 0.33
CA VAL A 93 0.72 -11.36 -0.95
C VAL A 93 1.78 -12.43 -0.71
N LYS A 94 2.70 -12.18 0.22
CA LYS A 94 3.79 -13.11 0.51
C LYS A 94 3.28 -14.45 1.03
N GLU A 95 2.30 -14.42 1.92
CA GLU A 95 1.73 -15.63 2.50
C GLU A 95 1.19 -16.58 1.42
N VAL A 96 0.45 -16.05 0.46
CA VAL A 96 -0.11 -16.85 -0.64
C VAL A 96 0.99 -17.30 -1.62
N ALA A 97 1.90 -16.39 -1.99
CA ALA A 97 2.97 -16.71 -2.94
C ALA A 97 3.88 -17.81 -2.43
N PHE A 98 4.23 -17.79 -1.14
CA PHE A 98 5.11 -18.82 -0.56
C PHE A 98 4.41 -20.15 -0.32
N THR A 99 3.09 -20.15 -0.19
CA THR A 99 2.33 -21.40 -0.01
C THR A 99 2.26 -22.18 -1.33
N ASP A 100 2.11 -21.47 -2.45
CA ASP A 100 1.86 -22.10 -3.75
C ASP A 100 3.14 -22.42 -4.54
N TYR A 101 4.25 -21.71 -4.25
CA TYR A 101 5.49 -21.84 -5.03
C TYR A 101 6.73 -21.81 -4.13
N GLU A 102 7.38 -22.95 -3.96
CA GLU A 102 8.59 -23.06 -3.13
C GLU A 102 9.74 -22.15 -3.55
N ASN A 103 9.72 -21.67 -4.80
CA ASN A 103 10.80 -20.87 -5.38
C ASN A 103 10.35 -19.52 -5.94
N ALA A 104 9.12 -19.10 -5.66
CA ALA A 104 8.65 -17.82 -6.17
C ALA A 104 9.22 -16.68 -5.32
N SER A 105 10.17 -15.95 -5.86
CA SER A 105 10.60 -14.69 -5.28
C SER A 105 9.71 -13.59 -5.83
N VAL A 106 8.84 -13.05 -4.99
CA VAL A 106 8.03 -11.88 -5.35
C VAL A 106 8.73 -10.65 -4.80
N GLU A 107 9.10 -9.74 -5.69
CA GLU A 107 9.68 -8.47 -5.30
C GLU A 107 8.57 -7.51 -4.89
N ILE A 108 8.60 -7.07 -3.64
CA ILE A 108 7.59 -6.15 -3.09
C ILE A 108 8.28 -4.91 -2.57
N VAL A 109 7.81 -3.75 -3.03
CA VAL A 109 8.29 -2.44 -2.59
C VAL A 109 7.14 -1.69 -1.90
N ILE A 110 7.39 -1.21 -0.70
CA ILE A 110 6.43 -0.37 0.04
C ILE A 110 6.67 1.08 -0.32
N HIS A 111 5.61 1.81 -0.59
CA HIS A 111 5.64 3.25 -0.82
C HIS A 111 5.09 3.96 0.42
N ALA A 112 5.81 4.94 0.91
CA ALA A 112 5.38 5.73 2.06
C ALA A 112 5.38 7.22 1.70
N ASP A 113 4.30 7.89 2.06
CA ASP A 113 4.10 9.31 1.72
C ASP A 113 4.83 10.23 2.70
N VAL A 114 6.12 10.01 2.83
CA VAL A 114 7.02 10.82 3.68
C VAL A 114 8.17 11.36 2.82
N ALA A 115 8.62 12.57 3.15
CA ALA A 115 9.73 13.21 2.46
C ALA A 115 10.99 13.24 3.34
N ILE A 116 12.15 13.37 2.70
CA ILE A 116 13.43 13.48 3.43
C ILE A 116 13.56 14.86 4.07
N CYS A 117 13.05 15.90 3.44
CA CYS A 117 13.23 17.29 3.90
C CYS A 117 12.05 18.18 3.51
N ASP A 118 12.00 19.36 4.13
CA ASP A 118 11.12 20.49 3.78
C ASP A 118 9.60 20.23 3.84
N THR A 119 9.18 19.20 4.58
CA THR A 119 7.77 18.94 4.81
C THR A 119 7.54 18.54 6.28
N GLU A 120 6.27 18.60 6.71
CA GLU A 120 5.91 18.17 8.06
C GLU A 120 6.21 16.68 8.29
N SER A 121 6.14 15.86 7.24
CA SER A 121 6.40 14.42 7.33
C SER A 121 7.89 14.06 7.43
N ALA A 122 8.80 15.00 7.14
CA ALA A 122 10.24 14.73 7.09
C ALA A 122 10.80 14.19 8.42
N LYS A 123 10.29 14.66 9.54
CA LYS A 123 10.71 14.19 10.86
C LYS A 123 10.39 12.72 11.12
N TYR A 124 9.46 12.13 10.36
CA TYR A 124 9.07 10.74 10.51
C TYR A 124 9.73 9.81 9.49
N HIS A 125 10.49 10.37 8.55
CA HIS A 125 11.09 9.60 7.45
C HIS A 125 11.97 8.45 7.95
N ALA A 126 12.86 8.72 8.90
CA ALA A 126 13.78 7.71 9.42
C ALA A 126 13.03 6.59 10.16
N ILE A 127 11.98 6.94 10.91
CA ILE A 127 11.16 5.97 11.65
C ILE A 127 10.44 5.04 10.70
N VAL A 128 9.79 5.60 9.68
CA VAL A 128 9.04 4.83 8.68
C VAL A 128 9.99 3.93 7.89
N LYS A 129 11.12 4.46 7.46
CA LYS A 129 12.13 3.70 6.73
C LYS A 129 12.64 2.52 7.55
N GLY A 130 12.96 2.76 8.82
CA GLY A 130 13.42 1.72 9.72
C GLY A 130 12.36 0.64 9.94
N PHE A 131 11.11 1.03 10.11
CA PHE A 131 10.00 0.10 10.29
C PHE A 131 9.83 -0.81 9.07
N VAL A 132 9.73 -0.23 7.87
CA VAL A 132 9.55 -0.99 6.63
C VAL A 132 10.74 -1.93 6.39
N SER A 133 11.96 -1.43 6.57
CA SER A 133 13.18 -2.22 6.39
C SER A 133 13.27 -3.38 7.39
N SER A 134 12.83 -3.16 8.63
CA SER A 134 12.82 -4.21 9.66
C SER A 134 11.87 -5.36 9.31
N MET A 135 10.85 -5.09 8.51
CA MET A 135 9.91 -6.11 8.03
C MET A 135 10.40 -6.83 6.76
N GLY A 136 11.58 -6.45 6.25
CA GLY A 136 12.19 -7.10 5.10
C GLY A 136 11.79 -6.54 3.75
N TYR A 137 11.23 -5.34 3.70
CA TYR A 137 10.82 -4.72 2.44
C TYR A 137 11.70 -3.55 2.06
N ASP A 138 11.86 -3.34 0.76
CA ASP A 138 12.39 -2.10 0.21
C ASP A 138 11.34 -1.00 0.33
N ILE A 139 11.78 0.24 0.40
CA ILE A 139 10.89 1.39 0.55
C ILE A 139 11.22 2.47 -0.48
N LEU A 140 10.18 3.07 -1.03
CA LEU A 140 10.25 4.31 -1.78
C LEU A 140 9.48 5.39 -1.02
N THR A 141 10.08 6.58 -0.93
CA THR A 141 9.49 7.74 -0.26
C THR A 141 9.30 8.87 -1.28
N LYS A 142 8.68 9.99 -0.87
CA LYS A 142 8.53 11.15 -1.74
C LYS A 142 9.89 11.60 -2.29
N PRO A 143 9.97 11.98 -3.57
CA PRO A 143 8.90 12.11 -4.56
C PRO A 143 8.59 10.83 -5.35
N ASN A 144 9.20 9.70 -5.00
CA ASN A 144 9.11 8.47 -5.78
C ASN A 144 8.03 7.48 -5.28
N ALA A 145 7.26 7.86 -4.28
CA ALA A 145 6.24 7.01 -3.65
C ALA A 145 4.90 7.06 -4.39
N TRP A 146 4.89 6.73 -5.68
CA TRP A 146 3.72 6.90 -6.53
C TRP A 146 2.54 6.00 -6.15
N ALA A 147 2.77 4.84 -5.56
CA ALA A 147 1.67 3.97 -5.14
C ALA A 147 0.85 4.60 -4.02
N SER A 148 1.46 5.38 -3.13
CA SER A 148 0.75 6.12 -2.10
C SER A 148 0.28 7.50 -2.58
N SER A 149 1.16 8.29 -3.18
CA SER A 149 0.86 9.69 -3.53
C SER A 149 0.04 9.86 -4.81
N SER A 150 -0.04 8.84 -5.66
CA SER A 150 -0.82 8.92 -6.90
C SER A 150 -1.96 7.90 -6.93
N VAL A 151 -1.69 6.63 -6.68
CA VAL A 151 -2.72 5.58 -6.79
C VAL A 151 -3.62 5.55 -5.55
N ALA A 152 -3.06 5.38 -4.36
CA ALA A 152 -3.86 5.35 -3.14
C ALA A 152 -4.55 6.70 -2.86
N ASP A 153 -3.87 7.81 -3.12
CA ASP A 153 -4.44 9.15 -3.01
C ASP A 153 -5.72 9.28 -3.84
N LYS A 154 -5.70 8.80 -5.06
CA LYS A 154 -6.84 8.87 -5.98
C LYS A 154 -8.05 8.12 -5.46
N VAL A 155 -7.87 6.97 -4.83
CA VAL A 155 -8.96 6.11 -4.36
C VAL A 155 -9.33 6.30 -2.90
N SER A 156 -8.64 7.18 -2.18
CA SER A 156 -8.95 7.56 -0.80
C SER A 156 -9.79 8.84 -0.69
N ARG A 157 -10.08 9.46 -1.81
CA ARG A 157 -10.89 10.69 -1.87
C ARG A 157 -12.36 10.40 -2.01
#